data_5932851762d358d5ae0ec477c68d4886
#
_entry.id   5932851762d358d5ae0ec477c68d4886
#
_cell.length_a   1.000
_cell.length_b   1.000
_cell.length_c   1.000
_cell.angle_alpha   90.00
_cell.angle_beta   90.00
_cell.angle_gamma   90.00
#
_symmetry.space_group_name_H-M   'P 1'
#
loop_
_entity.id
_entity.type
_entity.pdbx_description
1 polymer ?
#
loop_
_entity_poly.entity_id
_entity_poly.type
_entity_poly.pdbx_seq_one_letter_code
_entity_poly.pdbx_strand_id
1 'polypeptide(L)'
;MNLKKKDQPIPIFFAVDDHYAPYLAVAMRSLIDNADPDFQYHIYILIDQLSEEHRANLSAMQTDRVKVEYVNVAERLSRISSKLHLRDYYTKATYYRFFIPDLFPQYDRGVYLDCDIAVLGDISELYGCDLGNHLVAAVTDEVVTGIPTFAWYAEKVLGIPREEYFNAGILVMNLKELRKVKIEKALVRLMAKHQFHVAQDQDYLNVLCHRRTVYLDLKWNKTASPDSDPERPPCIAHFKINFKPWKYDGVAYEEYFWQYAEKTVYYEQIKASKAQVTEDDKEVDAQQYRNLLALAQSEIALAEGNDYEVPLQFSLCRGMGM
;
A
#
# COMPACT_ATOMS: atom_id res chain seq x y z
N MET A 1 22.30 3.09 -11.31
CA MET A 1 23.09 3.62 -10.18
C MET A 1 23.69 2.43 -9.45
N ASN A 2 25.03 2.28 -9.41
CA ASN A 2 25.63 1.19 -8.62
C ASN A 2 25.39 1.50 -7.14
N LEU A 3 24.42 0.85 -6.53
CA LEU A 3 24.27 0.83 -5.08
C LEU A 3 25.58 0.27 -4.53
N LYS A 4 26.35 1.09 -3.82
CA LYS A 4 27.50 0.59 -3.08
C LYS A 4 26.96 -0.31 -1.97
N LYS A 5 27.18 -1.59 -2.10
CA LYS A 5 26.61 -2.73 -1.38
C LYS A 5 26.73 -2.71 0.15
N LYS A 6 27.16 -1.65 0.83
CA LYS A 6 27.43 -1.74 2.30
C LYS A 6 27.22 -0.50 3.15
N ASP A 7 26.86 0.67 2.63
CA ASP A 7 26.98 1.88 3.47
C ASP A 7 25.68 2.33 4.19
N GLN A 8 24.50 1.95 3.72
CA GLN A 8 23.24 2.23 4.44
C GLN A 8 22.23 1.09 4.24
N PRO A 9 21.47 0.72 5.28
CA PRO A 9 20.41 -0.26 5.15
C PRO A 9 19.30 0.25 4.22
N ILE A 10 18.63 -0.68 3.53
CA ILE A 10 17.43 -0.40 2.75
C ILE A 10 16.28 -0.14 3.74
N PRO A 11 15.71 1.08 3.81
CA PRO A 11 14.58 1.35 4.67
C PRO A 11 13.30 0.83 4.04
N ILE A 12 12.58 0.00 4.80
CA ILE A 12 11.29 -0.59 4.44
C ILE A 12 10.27 -0.14 5.46
N PHE A 13 9.11 0.30 4.99
CA PHE A 13 8.05 0.85 5.82
C PHE A 13 6.79 0.02 5.69
N PHE A 14 6.22 -0.36 6.83
CA PHE A 14 4.88 -0.93 6.95
C PHE A 14 4.03 -0.04 7.84
N ALA A 15 2.72 -0.09 7.67
CA ALA A 15 1.74 0.55 8.54
C ALA A 15 0.75 -0.50 9.03
N VAL A 16 0.56 -0.64 10.33
CA VAL A 16 -0.20 -1.75 10.90
C VAL A 16 -0.98 -1.36 12.14
N ASP A 17 -2.09 -2.05 12.38
CA ASP A 17 -2.82 -2.14 13.63
C ASP A 17 -2.81 -3.59 14.17
N ASP A 18 -3.38 -3.81 15.37
CA ASP A 18 -3.42 -5.13 16.00
C ASP A 18 -4.11 -6.19 15.13
N HIS A 19 -5.14 -5.80 14.36
CA HIS A 19 -5.88 -6.74 13.53
C HIS A 19 -5.04 -7.30 12.38
N TYR A 20 -4.17 -6.45 11.79
CA TYR A 20 -3.32 -6.83 10.67
C TYR A 20 -1.93 -7.34 11.08
N ALA A 21 -1.56 -7.29 12.36
CA ALA A 21 -0.24 -7.75 12.84
C ALA A 21 0.11 -9.21 12.44
N PRO A 22 -0.82 -10.19 12.48
CA PRO A 22 -0.55 -11.55 12.01
C PRO A 22 -0.17 -11.62 10.52
N TYR A 23 -0.83 -10.83 9.68
CA TYR A 23 -0.57 -10.80 8.23
C TYR A 23 0.72 -10.04 7.91
N LEU A 24 1.03 -8.97 8.66
CA LEU A 24 2.34 -8.32 8.60
C LEU A 24 3.47 -9.31 8.89
N ALA A 25 3.31 -10.21 9.87
CA ALA A 25 4.32 -11.22 10.15
C ALA A 25 4.57 -12.13 8.93
N VAL A 26 3.53 -12.49 8.18
CA VAL A 26 3.67 -13.27 6.93
C VAL A 26 4.40 -12.47 5.86
N ALA A 27 4.03 -11.21 5.66
CA ALA A 27 4.70 -10.31 4.72
C ALA A 27 6.19 -10.11 5.08
N MET A 28 6.50 -9.86 6.36
CA MET A 28 7.87 -9.74 6.85
C MET A 28 8.65 -11.05 6.68
N ARG A 29 8.04 -12.20 6.98
CA ARG A 29 8.70 -13.51 6.82
C ARG A 29 9.07 -13.77 5.37
N SER A 30 8.15 -13.52 4.45
CA SER A 30 8.40 -13.67 3.02
C SER A 30 9.52 -12.73 2.54
N LEU A 31 9.52 -11.47 2.99
CA LEU A 31 10.58 -10.51 2.67
C LEU A 31 11.95 -10.96 3.20
N ILE A 32 12.02 -11.40 4.45
CA ILE A 32 13.28 -11.83 5.09
C ILE A 32 13.87 -13.05 4.39
N ASP A 33 13.02 -14.01 4.00
CA ASP A 33 13.46 -15.24 3.33
C ASP A 33 13.98 -14.99 1.91
N ASN A 34 13.49 -13.94 1.23
CA ASN A 34 13.89 -13.59 -0.14
C ASN A 34 14.83 -12.37 -0.23
N ALA A 35 15.31 -11.88 0.92
CA ALA A 35 16.22 -10.73 0.97
C ALA A 35 17.63 -11.10 0.47
N ASP A 36 18.19 -10.28 -0.43
CA ASP A 36 19.58 -10.43 -0.89
C ASP A 36 20.56 -10.36 0.30
N PRO A 37 21.41 -11.38 0.46
CA PRO A 37 22.37 -11.47 1.57
C PRO A 37 23.44 -10.36 1.56
N ASP A 38 23.63 -9.66 0.46
CA ASP A 38 24.62 -8.58 0.32
C ASP A 38 24.14 -7.23 0.89
N PHE A 39 22.83 -7.13 1.25
CA PHE A 39 22.24 -5.91 1.80
C PHE A 39 21.86 -6.03 3.26
N GLN A 40 21.77 -4.89 3.92
CA GLN A 40 21.14 -4.72 5.23
C GLN A 40 19.76 -4.09 5.03
N TYR A 41 18.79 -4.47 5.87
CA TYR A 41 17.42 -3.96 5.79
C TYR A 41 17.01 -3.39 7.14
N HIS A 42 16.29 -2.27 7.11
CA HIS A 42 15.71 -1.68 8.30
C HIS A 42 14.21 -1.54 8.11
N ILE A 43 13.45 -2.41 8.76
CA ILE A 43 11.99 -2.41 8.72
C ILE A 43 11.48 -1.46 9.79
N TYR A 44 10.79 -0.44 9.37
CA TYR A 44 10.08 0.52 10.21
C TYR A 44 8.58 0.21 10.17
N ILE A 45 8.02 -0.08 11.34
CA ILE A 45 6.59 -0.36 11.50
C ILE A 45 5.93 0.87 12.10
N LEU A 46 5.12 1.56 11.27
CA LEU A 46 4.36 2.74 11.70
C LEU A 46 3.09 2.28 12.41
N ILE A 47 2.88 2.80 13.61
CA ILE A 47 1.77 2.41 14.49
C ILE A 47 1.15 3.64 15.15
N ASP A 48 -0.14 3.59 15.41
CA ASP A 48 -0.83 4.42 16.40
C ASP A 48 -0.86 3.69 17.74
N GLN A 49 -1.38 2.47 17.72
CA GLN A 49 -1.39 1.52 18.82
C GLN A 49 -1.02 0.15 18.27
N LEU A 50 -0.29 -0.62 19.08
CA LEU A 50 0.03 -2.03 18.82
C LEU A 50 0.32 -2.69 20.16
N SER A 51 -0.28 -3.86 20.42
CA SER A 51 -0.10 -4.61 21.65
C SER A 51 1.36 -5.02 21.88
N GLU A 52 1.77 -5.15 23.13
CA GLU A 52 3.12 -5.57 23.48
C GLU A 52 3.42 -6.99 22.98
N GLU A 53 2.41 -7.86 22.94
CA GLU A 53 2.55 -9.21 22.39
C GLU A 53 2.91 -9.16 20.91
N HIS A 54 2.16 -8.39 20.09
CA HIS A 54 2.47 -8.23 18.67
C HIS A 54 3.84 -7.59 18.44
N ARG A 55 4.21 -6.59 19.25
CA ARG A 55 5.55 -5.99 19.18
C ARG A 55 6.65 -7.02 19.48
N ALA A 56 6.48 -7.83 20.51
CA ALA A 56 7.45 -8.87 20.87
C ALA A 56 7.60 -9.90 19.73
N ASN A 57 6.48 -10.40 19.21
CA ASN A 57 6.46 -11.41 18.16
C ASN A 57 7.09 -10.90 16.84
N LEU A 58 6.78 -9.68 16.42
CA LEU A 58 7.36 -9.09 15.21
C LEU A 58 8.85 -8.75 15.42
N SER A 59 9.24 -8.27 16.61
CA SER A 59 10.66 -8.00 16.93
C SER A 59 11.51 -9.27 16.95
N ALA A 60 10.93 -10.41 17.33
CA ALA A 60 11.64 -11.70 17.32
C ALA A 60 12.03 -12.18 15.90
N MET A 61 11.47 -11.56 14.84
CA MET A 61 11.81 -11.88 13.45
C MET A 61 13.10 -11.19 12.97
N GLN A 62 13.72 -10.34 13.78
CA GLN A 62 15.00 -9.70 13.45
C GLN A 62 16.09 -10.74 13.19
N THR A 63 17.05 -10.36 12.34
CA THR A 63 18.22 -11.16 12.02
C THR A 63 19.46 -10.25 12.06
N ASP A 64 20.64 -10.81 11.84
CA ASP A 64 21.88 -10.00 11.73
C ASP A 64 21.82 -8.97 10.60
N ARG A 65 20.91 -9.15 9.62
CA ARG A 65 20.76 -8.28 8.44
C ARG A 65 19.45 -7.49 8.42
N VAL A 66 18.48 -7.86 9.24
CA VAL A 66 17.16 -7.22 9.28
C VAL A 66 16.90 -6.69 10.67
N LYS A 67 16.81 -5.38 10.80
CA LYS A 67 16.37 -4.70 12.03
C LYS A 67 14.90 -4.33 11.94
N VAL A 68 14.20 -4.33 13.07
CA VAL A 68 12.79 -3.91 13.19
C VAL A 68 12.70 -2.79 14.21
N GLU A 69 12.03 -1.71 13.84
CA GLU A 69 11.81 -0.54 14.69
C GLU A 69 10.36 -0.07 14.59
N TYR A 70 9.77 0.33 15.72
CA TYR A 70 8.40 0.86 15.79
C TYR A 70 8.42 2.37 15.85
N VAL A 71 7.58 3.00 15.03
CA VAL A 71 7.45 4.46 14.98
C VAL A 71 6.01 4.83 15.26
N ASN A 72 5.78 5.48 16.41
CA ASN A 72 4.45 5.96 16.78
C ASN A 72 4.10 7.22 15.99
N VAL A 73 2.96 7.19 15.29
CA VAL A 73 2.46 8.29 14.45
C VAL A 73 1.19 8.95 15.00
N ALA A 74 0.75 8.60 16.22
CA ALA A 74 -0.49 9.07 16.83
C ALA A 74 -0.60 10.62 16.83
N GLU A 75 0.48 11.32 17.17
CA GLU A 75 0.48 12.80 17.16
C GLU A 75 0.27 13.37 15.75
N ARG A 76 0.90 12.81 14.72
CA ARG A 76 0.69 13.25 13.33
C ARG A 76 -0.71 12.91 12.85
N LEU A 77 -1.17 11.71 13.16
CA LEU A 77 -2.51 11.25 12.85
C LEU A 77 -3.58 12.16 13.44
N SER A 78 -3.44 12.60 14.69
CA SER A 78 -4.39 13.48 15.36
C SER A 78 -4.62 14.80 14.62
N ARG A 79 -3.60 15.31 13.91
CA ARG A 79 -3.70 16.56 13.13
C ARG A 79 -4.59 16.46 11.91
N ILE A 80 -4.81 15.26 11.39
CA ILE A 80 -5.63 15.02 10.20
C ILE A 80 -6.88 14.19 10.50
N SER A 81 -7.00 13.63 11.72
CA SER A 81 -8.04 12.65 12.08
C SER A 81 -9.47 13.13 11.83
N SER A 82 -9.75 14.42 12.06
CA SER A 82 -11.08 15.01 11.81
C SER A 82 -11.46 15.10 10.33
N LYS A 83 -10.51 14.85 9.43
CA LYS A 83 -10.69 14.91 7.96
C LYS A 83 -10.64 13.52 7.32
N LEU A 84 -10.32 12.49 8.11
CA LEU A 84 -10.26 11.12 7.61
C LEU A 84 -11.68 10.58 7.45
N HIS A 85 -12.00 10.12 6.27
CA HIS A 85 -13.18 9.34 6.00
C HIS A 85 -12.74 7.88 5.86
N LEU A 86 -13.14 7.06 6.83
CA LEU A 86 -12.80 5.63 6.85
C LEU A 86 -14.05 4.85 6.50
N ARG A 87 -13.87 3.76 5.78
CA ARG A 87 -14.96 2.89 5.33
C ARG A 87 -14.51 1.43 5.34
N ASP A 88 -15.44 0.56 5.72
CA ASP A 88 -15.27 -0.89 5.72
C ASP A 88 -13.99 -1.35 6.46
N TYR A 89 -13.15 -2.12 5.81
CA TYR A 89 -11.87 -2.63 6.33
C TYR A 89 -10.70 -1.65 6.23
N TYR A 90 -10.90 -0.45 5.69
CA TYR A 90 -9.85 0.57 5.67
C TYR A 90 -9.62 1.14 7.06
N THR A 91 -8.38 1.05 7.53
CA THR A 91 -7.99 1.61 8.81
C THR A 91 -7.24 2.94 8.62
N LYS A 92 -7.08 3.69 9.70
CA LYS A 92 -6.25 4.91 9.69
C LYS A 92 -4.81 4.64 9.25
N ALA A 93 -4.36 3.39 9.38
CA ALA A 93 -2.99 2.99 9.05
C ALA A 93 -2.64 3.24 7.57
N THR A 94 -3.62 3.20 6.65
CA THR A 94 -3.36 3.47 5.23
C THR A 94 -2.83 4.90 4.99
N TYR A 95 -3.17 5.86 5.84
CA TYR A 95 -2.68 7.23 5.73
C TYR A 95 -1.27 7.44 6.30
N TYR A 96 -0.70 6.50 7.07
CA TYR A 96 0.62 6.69 7.71
C TYR A 96 1.74 6.83 6.68
N ARG A 97 1.56 6.28 5.45
CA ARG A 97 2.54 6.42 4.36
C ARG A 97 2.84 7.88 3.98
N PHE A 98 1.92 8.82 4.22
CA PHE A 98 2.14 10.24 3.97
C PHE A 98 3.10 10.90 4.96
N PHE A 99 3.29 10.31 6.14
CA PHE A 99 4.18 10.85 7.17
C PHE A 99 5.63 10.41 7.00
N ILE A 100 5.88 9.34 6.23
CA ILE A 100 7.22 8.74 6.06
C ILE A 100 8.28 9.77 5.64
N PRO A 101 8.06 10.64 4.64
CA PRO A 101 9.08 11.55 4.17
C PRO A 101 9.62 12.47 5.27
N ASP A 102 8.74 13.00 6.13
CA ASP A 102 9.11 13.93 7.18
C ASP A 102 9.56 13.23 8.49
N LEU A 103 9.19 11.96 8.69
CA LEU A 103 9.64 11.16 9.83
C LEU A 103 11.07 10.64 9.64
N PHE A 104 11.49 10.42 8.41
CA PHE A 104 12.78 9.80 8.10
C PHE A 104 13.67 10.70 7.22
N PRO A 105 14.09 11.88 7.73
CA PRO A 105 14.90 12.84 6.97
C PRO A 105 16.29 12.30 6.59
N GLN A 106 16.77 11.26 7.29
CA GLN A 106 18.06 10.61 7.04
C GLN A 106 18.08 9.78 5.74
N TYR A 107 16.91 9.43 5.20
CA TYR A 107 16.83 8.66 3.96
C TYR A 107 16.37 9.53 2.78
N ASP A 108 17.00 9.34 1.63
CA ASP A 108 16.58 9.98 0.37
C ASP A 108 15.49 9.17 -0.34
N ARG A 109 15.43 7.86 -0.10
CA ARG A 109 14.40 6.95 -0.64
C ARG A 109 14.07 5.83 0.35
N GLY A 110 12.94 5.14 0.11
CA GLY A 110 12.54 3.96 0.85
C GLY A 110 11.45 3.18 0.14
N VAL A 111 11.15 1.99 0.62
CA VAL A 111 10.08 1.13 0.09
C VAL A 111 8.96 1.07 1.11
N TYR A 112 7.75 1.42 0.70
CA TYR A 112 6.53 1.19 1.49
C TYR A 112 5.84 -0.08 0.97
N LEU A 113 5.37 -0.91 1.87
CA LEU A 113 4.69 -2.17 1.59
C LEU A 113 3.43 -2.29 2.47
N ASP A 114 2.31 -2.71 1.87
CA ASP A 114 1.12 -3.13 2.62
C ASP A 114 1.36 -4.48 3.32
N CYS A 115 0.53 -4.80 4.32
CA CYS A 115 0.70 -5.99 5.16
C CYS A 115 0.11 -7.27 4.54
N ASP A 116 -0.73 -7.15 3.52
CA ASP A 116 -1.46 -8.24 2.87
C ASP A 116 -0.78 -8.72 1.58
N ILE A 117 0.52 -8.97 1.68
CA ILE A 117 1.39 -9.36 0.57
C ILE A 117 2.21 -10.61 0.89
N ALA A 118 2.67 -11.29 -0.16
CA ALA A 118 3.80 -12.22 -0.09
C ALA A 118 4.92 -11.73 -1.02
N VAL A 119 6.08 -11.46 -0.46
CA VAL A 119 7.28 -11.04 -1.19
C VAL A 119 8.01 -12.30 -1.65
N LEU A 120 8.15 -12.48 -2.97
CA LEU A 120 8.75 -13.66 -3.61
C LEU A 120 10.03 -13.30 -4.37
N GLY A 121 10.25 -12.01 -4.61
CA GLY A 121 11.44 -11.47 -5.24
C GLY A 121 12.29 -10.64 -4.28
N ASP A 122 13.48 -10.27 -4.71
CA ASP A 122 14.38 -9.45 -3.90
C ASP A 122 13.97 -7.97 -3.91
N ILE A 123 13.65 -7.44 -2.73
CA ILE A 123 13.26 -6.02 -2.55
C ILE A 123 14.41 -5.05 -2.89
N SER A 124 15.66 -5.48 -2.86
CA SER A 124 16.79 -4.62 -3.25
C SER A 124 16.75 -4.24 -4.74
N GLU A 125 16.22 -5.11 -5.61
CA GLU A 125 15.97 -4.80 -7.01
C GLU A 125 14.92 -3.68 -7.16
N LEU A 126 13.81 -3.81 -6.42
CA LEU A 126 12.75 -2.81 -6.41
C LEU A 126 13.27 -1.47 -5.89
N TYR A 127 14.00 -1.49 -4.76
CA TYR A 127 14.63 -0.30 -4.18
C TYR A 127 15.62 0.38 -5.15
N GLY A 128 16.28 -0.40 -6.01
CA GLY A 128 17.25 0.06 -7.00
C GLY A 128 16.65 0.77 -8.22
N CYS A 129 15.33 0.84 -8.38
CA CYS A 129 14.71 1.47 -9.54
C CYS A 129 15.11 2.96 -9.65
N ASP A 130 15.22 3.45 -10.89
CA ASP A 130 15.55 4.86 -11.12
C ASP A 130 14.32 5.74 -10.98
N LEU A 131 14.29 6.55 -9.94
CA LEU A 131 13.20 7.50 -9.68
C LEU A 131 13.42 8.87 -10.36
N GLY A 132 14.65 9.20 -10.76
CA GLY A 132 14.96 10.55 -11.22
C GLY A 132 14.41 11.60 -10.25
N ASN A 133 13.57 12.49 -10.75
CA ASN A 133 12.87 13.52 -9.96
C ASN A 133 11.38 13.18 -9.70
N HIS A 134 10.94 11.95 -10.01
CA HIS A 134 9.59 11.50 -9.69
C HIS A 134 9.41 11.33 -8.17
N LEU A 135 8.16 11.39 -7.73
CA LEU A 135 7.82 11.30 -6.30
C LEU A 135 7.77 9.86 -5.82
N VAL A 136 7.24 8.98 -6.67
CA VAL A 136 7.09 7.55 -6.36
C VAL A 136 7.36 6.70 -7.61
N ALA A 137 7.69 5.42 -7.39
CA ALA A 137 7.49 4.39 -8.39
C ALA A 137 6.45 3.40 -7.85
N ALA A 138 5.51 3.00 -8.70
CA ALA A 138 4.39 2.15 -8.35
C ALA A 138 3.89 1.36 -9.57
N VAL A 139 3.06 0.37 -9.34
CA VAL A 139 2.42 -0.43 -10.39
C VAL A 139 1.02 0.11 -10.65
N THR A 140 0.61 0.19 -11.92
CA THR A 140 -0.78 0.51 -12.32
C THR A 140 -1.76 -0.45 -11.63
N ASP A 141 -2.87 0.08 -11.12
CA ASP A 141 -3.84 -0.74 -10.39
C ASP A 141 -4.68 -1.61 -11.33
N GLU A 142 -4.50 -2.93 -11.27
CA GLU A 142 -5.22 -3.90 -12.11
C GLU A 142 -6.74 -3.88 -11.88
N VAL A 143 -7.20 -3.53 -10.68
CA VAL A 143 -8.64 -3.45 -10.37
C VAL A 143 -9.24 -2.24 -11.07
N VAL A 144 -8.54 -1.10 -11.05
CA VAL A 144 -9.01 0.11 -11.73
C VAL A 144 -8.96 -0.06 -13.24
N THR A 145 -7.92 -0.65 -13.79
CA THR A 145 -7.84 -0.88 -15.23
C THR A 145 -8.81 -1.95 -15.73
N GLY A 146 -9.08 -2.98 -14.92
CA GLY A 146 -9.89 -4.14 -15.29
C GLY A 146 -11.40 -3.96 -15.09
N ILE A 147 -11.84 -3.06 -14.22
CA ILE A 147 -13.26 -2.88 -13.88
C ILE A 147 -13.76 -1.54 -14.42
N PRO A 148 -14.67 -1.52 -15.42
CA PRO A 148 -15.10 -0.30 -16.09
C PRO A 148 -15.57 0.81 -15.15
N THR A 149 -16.30 0.50 -14.09
CA THR A 149 -16.78 1.50 -13.12
C THR A 149 -15.63 2.23 -12.44
N PHE A 150 -14.60 1.50 -11.98
CA PHE A 150 -13.44 2.12 -11.35
C PHE A 150 -12.55 2.87 -12.34
N ALA A 151 -12.46 2.37 -13.58
CA ALA A 151 -11.79 3.09 -14.66
C ALA A 151 -12.44 4.45 -14.93
N TRP A 152 -13.76 4.48 -15.06
CA TRP A 152 -14.52 5.73 -15.23
C TRP A 152 -14.43 6.65 -14.02
N TYR A 153 -14.39 6.09 -12.80
CA TYR A 153 -14.15 6.87 -11.59
C TYR A 153 -12.79 7.59 -11.66
N ALA A 154 -11.72 6.87 -11.97
CA ALA A 154 -10.40 7.47 -12.10
C ALA A 154 -10.37 8.59 -13.16
N GLU A 155 -10.98 8.35 -14.33
CA GLU A 155 -10.96 9.27 -15.45
C GLU A 155 -11.88 10.49 -15.24
N LYS A 156 -13.11 10.29 -14.75
CA LYS A 156 -14.12 11.35 -14.67
C LYS A 156 -14.08 12.11 -13.35
N VAL A 157 -13.86 11.39 -12.24
CA VAL A 157 -13.86 12.00 -10.90
C VAL A 157 -12.48 12.55 -10.56
N LEU A 158 -11.41 11.76 -10.75
CA LEU A 158 -10.06 12.21 -10.43
C LEU A 158 -9.36 12.90 -11.59
N GLY A 159 -9.81 12.69 -12.84
CA GLY A 159 -9.19 13.20 -14.05
C GLY A 159 -7.90 12.48 -14.45
N ILE A 160 -7.69 11.27 -13.93
CA ILE A 160 -6.49 10.47 -14.15
C ILE A 160 -6.81 9.36 -15.15
N PRO A 161 -6.08 9.24 -16.27
CA PRO A 161 -6.20 8.10 -17.16
C PRO A 161 -6.03 6.79 -16.38
N ARG A 162 -6.87 5.79 -16.63
CA ARG A 162 -6.85 4.52 -15.88
C ARG A 162 -5.49 3.84 -15.89
N GLU A 163 -4.75 3.98 -16.97
CA GLU A 163 -3.39 3.44 -17.12
C GLU A 163 -2.36 4.17 -16.25
N GLU A 164 -2.67 5.40 -15.83
CA GLU A 164 -1.86 6.24 -14.96
C GLU A 164 -2.33 6.21 -13.49
N TYR A 165 -3.35 5.41 -13.17
CA TYR A 165 -3.81 5.21 -11.80
C TYR A 165 -3.06 4.03 -11.17
N PHE A 166 -2.23 4.30 -10.18
CA PHE A 166 -1.39 3.27 -9.53
C PHE A 166 -2.00 2.74 -8.23
N ASN A 167 -1.65 1.50 -7.89
CA ASN A 167 -1.94 0.93 -6.58
C ASN A 167 -0.93 1.43 -5.54
N ALA A 168 -1.42 1.88 -4.39
CA ALA A 168 -0.61 2.50 -3.34
C ALA A 168 0.01 1.49 -2.35
N GLY A 169 -0.26 0.19 -2.49
CA GLY A 169 0.20 -0.82 -1.53
C GLY A 169 1.68 -1.16 -1.62
N ILE A 170 2.31 -0.95 -2.79
CA ILE A 170 3.75 -1.13 -3.00
C ILE A 170 4.30 0.14 -3.66
N LEU A 171 5.16 0.86 -2.94
CA LEU A 171 5.72 2.13 -3.40
C LEU A 171 7.23 2.16 -3.20
N VAL A 172 7.98 2.56 -4.22
CA VAL A 172 9.32 3.11 -4.00
C VAL A 172 9.17 4.62 -3.88
N MET A 173 9.45 5.15 -2.71
CA MET A 173 9.22 6.55 -2.37
C MET A 173 10.51 7.37 -2.52
N ASN A 174 10.48 8.46 -3.29
CA ASN A 174 11.53 9.46 -3.30
C ASN A 174 11.32 10.42 -2.14
N LEU A 175 11.80 10.04 -0.96
CA LEU A 175 11.55 10.76 0.28
C LEU A 175 12.08 12.20 0.22
N LYS A 176 13.21 12.41 -0.48
CA LYS A 176 13.79 13.74 -0.70
C LYS A 176 12.87 14.65 -1.50
N GLU A 177 12.32 14.17 -2.63
CA GLU A 177 11.41 14.95 -3.45
C GLU A 177 10.05 15.14 -2.77
N LEU A 178 9.53 14.11 -2.08
CA LEU A 178 8.29 14.19 -1.30
C LEU A 178 8.38 15.24 -0.17
N ARG A 179 9.54 15.37 0.50
CA ARG A 179 9.79 16.45 1.46
C ARG A 179 9.79 17.83 0.81
N LYS A 180 10.46 17.99 -0.36
CA LYS A 180 10.48 19.26 -1.09
C LYS A 180 9.09 19.76 -1.42
N VAL A 181 8.21 18.86 -1.87
CA VAL A 181 6.81 19.21 -2.20
C VAL A 181 5.90 19.27 -0.98
N LYS A 182 6.39 18.92 0.22
CA LYS A 182 5.66 18.93 1.50
C LYS A 182 4.38 18.10 1.41
N ILE A 183 4.52 16.81 1.05
CA ILE A 183 3.41 15.92 0.70
C ILE A 183 2.31 15.86 1.80
N GLU A 184 2.67 15.84 3.08
CA GLU A 184 1.72 15.85 4.20
C GLU A 184 0.85 17.14 4.18
N LYS A 185 1.46 18.29 3.93
CA LYS A 185 0.72 19.55 3.82
C LYS A 185 -0.15 19.63 2.56
N ALA A 186 0.32 19.01 1.47
CA ALA A 186 -0.43 18.92 0.22
C ALA A 186 -1.67 18.03 0.41
N LEU A 187 -1.53 16.89 1.10
CA LEU A 187 -2.65 16.03 1.49
C LEU A 187 -3.71 16.83 2.26
N VAL A 188 -3.32 17.53 3.34
CA VAL A 188 -4.27 18.31 4.17
C VAL A 188 -5.02 19.36 3.36
N ARG A 189 -4.34 20.01 2.41
CA ARG A 189 -4.97 20.99 1.49
C ARG A 189 -5.96 20.32 0.53
N LEU A 190 -5.59 19.18 -0.02
CA LEU A 190 -6.47 18.44 -0.92
C LEU A 190 -7.70 17.93 -0.17
N MET A 191 -7.54 17.32 1.01
CA MET A 191 -8.63 16.86 1.87
C MET A 191 -9.60 17.98 2.30
N ALA A 192 -9.13 19.22 2.37
CA ALA A 192 -9.99 20.37 2.70
C ALA A 192 -10.90 20.80 1.54
N LYS A 193 -10.66 20.33 0.33
CA LYS A 193 -11.39 20.68 -0.90
C LYS A 193 -12.13 19.50 -1.50
N HIS A 194 -11.53 18.32 -1.46
CA HIS A 194 -12.05 17.09 -2.06
C HIS A 194 -12.03 15.98 -1.03
N GLN A 195 -13.14 15.25 -0.94
CA GLN A 195 -13.28 14.07 -0.10
C GLN A 195 -13.42 12.86 -1.01
N PHE A 196 -12.43 11.96 -0.97
CA PHE A 196 -12.43 10.75 -1.77
C PHE A 196 -12.90 9.57 -0.92
N HIS A 197 -13.96 8.91 -1.36
CA HIS A 197 -14.61 7.85 -0.60
C HIS A 197 -14.37 6.45 -1.20
N VAL A 198 -13.93 6.37 -2.47
CA VAL A 198 -13.77 5.08 -3.18
C VAL A 198 -12.48 4.37 -2.76
N ALA A 199 -11.32 4.95 -3.00
CA ALA A 199 -10.04 4.35 -2.64
C ALA A 199 -9.24 5.20 -1.63
N GLN A 200 -9.86 6.21 -1.02
CA GLN A 200 -9.34 6.97 0.12
C GLN A 200 -7.91 7.48 -0.08
N ASP A 201 -6.94 7.01 0.72
CA ASP A 201 -5.55 7.42 0.67
C ASP A 201 -4.89 7.18 -0.70
N GLN A 202 -5.26 6.13 -1.41
CA GLN A 202 -4.77 5.84 -2.76
C GLN A 202 -5.21 6.92 -3.76
N ASP A 203 -6.47 7.41 -3.68
CA ASP A 203 -6.95 8.50 -4.53
C ASP A 203 -6.16 9.78 -4.29
N TYR A 204 -5.92 10.14 -3.01
CA TYR A 204 -5.11 11.32 -2.68
C TYR A 204 -3.68 11.20 -3.22
N LEU A 205 -3.03 10.03 -3.09
CA LEU A 205 -1.70 9.81 -3.64
C LEU A 205 -1.67 9.94 -5.16
N ASN A 206 -2.64 9.32 -5.84
CA ASN A 206 -2.74 9.37 -7.30
C ASN A 206 -2.89 10.81 -7.79
N VAL A 207 -3.77 11.62 -7.18
CA VAL A 207 -3.92 13.04 -7.53
C VAL A 207 -2.63 13.83 -7.28
N LEU A 208 -2.02 13.67 -6.09
CA LEU A 208 -0.83 14.44 -5.71
C LEU A 208 0.40 14.05 -6.54
N CYS A 209 0.57 12.75 -6.85
CA CYS A 209 1.73 12.24 -7.57
C CYS A 209 1.52 12.14 -9.10
N HIS A 210 0.34 12.52 -9.61
CA HIS A 210 0.04 12.46 -11.04
C HIS A 210 1.16 13.12 -11.88
N ARG A 211 1.58 12.46 -12.98
CA ARG A 211 2.71 12.83 -13.83
C ARG A 211 4.09 12.90 -13.15
N ARG A 212 4.18 12.46 -11.90
CA ARG A 212 5.44 12.31 -11.15
C ARG A 212 5.58 10.90 -10.57
N THR A 213 5.05 9.91 -11.30
CA THR A 213 5.12 8.49 -10.97
C THR A 213 5.93 7.76 -12.04
N VAL A 214 6.84 6.88 -11.62
CA VAL A 214 7.47 5.87 -12.47
C VAL A 214 6.60 4.62 -12.41
N TYR A 215 6.16 4.10 -13.56
CA TYR A 215 5.37 2.87 -13.60
C TYR A 215 6.29 1.65 -13.67
N LEU A 216 6.10 0.77 -12.71
CA LEU A 216 6.86 -0.47 -12.54
C LEU A 216 6.20 -1.62 -13.30
N ASP A 217 6.98 -2.67 -13.54
CA ASP A 217 6.47 -3.95 -14.05
C ASP A 217 5.45 -4.55 -13.06
N LEU A 218 4.37 -5.13 -13.61
CA LEU A 218 3.25 -5.72 -12.88
C LEU A 218 3.69 -6.79 -11.86
N LYS A 219 4.81 -7.48 -12.11
CA LYS A 219 5.36 -8.50 -11.19
C LYS A 219 5.61 -7.97 -9.76
N TRP A 220 5.77 -6.63 -9.60
CA TRP A 220 6.05 -6.00 -8.30
C TRP A 220 4.80 -5.66 -7.48
N ASN A 221 3.60 -5.86 -8.03
CA ASN A 221 2.34 -5.66 -7.31
C ASN A 221 1.20 -6.42 -8.00
N LYS A 222 1.36 -7.73 -8.13
CA LYS A 222 0.38 -8.57 -8.82
C LYS A 222 -0.80 -8.87 -7.93
N THR A 223 -2.00 -8.48 -8.36
CA THR A 223 -3.24 -8.84 -7.67
C THR A 223 -3.47 -10.35 -7.71
N ALA A 224 -3.80 -10.95 -6.59
CA ALA A 224 -4.10 -12.38 -6.46
C ALA A 224 -5.53 -12.70 -6.96
N SER A 225 -5.84 -12.32 -8.20
CA SER A 225 -7.15 -12.52 -8.82
C SER A 225 -7.26 -13.92 -9.46
N PRO A 226 -8.49 -14.44 -9.68
CA PRO A 226 -8.68 -15.75 -10.33
C PRO A 226 -8.06 -15.87 -11.73
N ASP A 227 -7.90 -14.75 -12.44
CA ASP A 227 -7.30 -14.70 -13.78
C ASP A 227 -5.75 -14.68 -13.74
N SER A 228 -5.15 -14.77 -12.57
CA SER A 228 -3.70 -14.78 -12.42
C SER A 228 -3.12 -16.11 -12.89
N ASP A 229 -1.99 -16.05 -13.62
CA ASP A 229 -1.28 -17.23 -14.11
C ASP A 229 -0.43 -17.84 -12.97
N PRO A 230 -0.78 -19.04 -12.46
CA PRO A 230 -0.04 -19.66 -11.36
C PRO A 230 1.37 -20.13 -11.78
N GLU A 231 1.62 -20.35 -13.08
CA GLU A 231 2.93 -20.77 -13.59
C GLU A 231 3.94 -19.63 -13.68
N ARG A 232 3.48 -18.37 -13.46
CA ARG A 232 4.32 -17.16 -13.47
C ARG A 232 4.23 -16.44 -12.15
N PRO A 233 4.93 -16.91 -11.09
CA PRO A 233 4.91 -16.25 -9.80
C PRO A 233 5.43 -14.82 -9.93
N PRO A 234 4.74 -13.85 -9.30
CA PRO A 234 5.20 -12.46 -9.28
C PRO A 234 6.38 -12.30 -8.32
N CYS A 235 7.03 -11.13 -8.34
CA CYS A 235 7.95 -10.75 -7.27
C CYS A 235 7.22 -10.36 -5.98
N ILE A 236 5.99 -9.83 -6.09
CA ILE A 236 5.09 -9.58 -4.95
C ILE A 236 3.67 -9.97 -5.35
N ALA A 237 3.09 -10.94 -4.65
CA ALA A 237 1.66 -11.23 -4.70
C ALA A 237 0.93 -10.35 -3.68
N HIS A 238 -0.13 -9.66 -4.11
CA HIS A 238 -0.90 -8.74 -3.27
C HIS A 238 -2.33 -9.24 -3.11
N PHE A 239 -2.69 -9.61 -1.90
CA PHE A 239 -3.99 -10.18 -1.52
C PHE A 239 -4.99 -9.08 -1.17
N LYS A 240 -5.21 -8.14 -2.08
CA LYS A 240 -6.08 -6.98 -1.87
C LYS A 240 -7.56 -7.29 -2.07
N ILE A 241 -8.43 -6.41 -1.59
CA ILE A 241 -9.90 -6.54 -1.66
C ILE A 241 -10.35 -7.88 -1.03
N ASN A 242 -11.10 -8.69 -1.76
CA ASN A 242 -11.63 -9.97 -1.31
C ASN A 242 -10.72 -11.17 -1.62
N PHE A 243 -9.52 -10.93 -2.18
CA PHE A 243 -8.57 -12.02 -2.48
C PHE A 243 -7.68 -12.31 -1.27
N LYS A 244 -8.29 -12.71 -0.14
CA LYS A 244 -7.62 -12.94 1.14
C LYS A 244 -7.49 -14.44 1.42
N PRO A 245 -6.28 -15.04 1.36
CA PRO A 245 -6.09 -16.49 1.62
C PRO A 245 -6.55 -16.92 3.01
N TRP A 246 -6.55 -16.02 3.97
CA TRP A 246 -7.03 -16.25 5.34
C TRP A 246 -8.55 -16.10 5.52
N LYS A 247 -9.29 -15.85 4.44
CA LYS A 247 -10.77 -15.84 4.41
C LYS A 247 -11.33 -16.82 3.40
N TYR A 248 -10.67 -16.98 2.24
CA TYR A 248 -11.18 -17.72 1.10
C TYR A 248 -10.23 -18.82 0.66
N ASP A 249 -10.77 -19.87 0.07
CA ASP A 249 -10.01 -20.92 -0.63
C ASP A 249 -9.92 -20.59 -2.11
N GLY A 250 -8.88 -21.10 -2.78
CA GLY A 250 -8.68 -20.94 -4.21
C GLY A 250 -8.27 -19.53 -4.63
N VAL A 251 -7.72 -18.75 -3.71
CA VAL A 251 -7.12 -17.45 -4.02
C VAL A 251 -5.80 -17.69 -4.76
N ALA A 252 -5.60 -17.03 -5.89
CA ALA A 252 -4.35 -17.16 -6.63
C ALA A 252 -3.14 -16.84 -5.74
N TYR A 253 -2.08 -17.64 -5.88
CA TYR A 253 -0.85 -17.51 -5.07
C TYR A 253 -1.03 -17.73 -3.56
N GLU A 254 -2.17 -18.31 -3.10
CA GLU A 254 -2.40 -18.58 -1.67
C GLU A 254 -1.36 -19.53 -1.08
N GLU A 255 -0.79 -20.44 -1.87
CA GLU A 255 0.27 -21.35 -1.48
C GLU A 255 1.48 -20.61 -0.90
N TYR A 256 1.86 -19.45 -1.48
CA TYR A 256 2.95 -18.63 -0.98
C TYR A 256 2.60 -17.98 0.35
N PHE A 257 1.36 -17.50 0.51
CA PHE A 257 0.93 -16.96 1.79
C PHE A 257 1.06 -18.01 2.90
N TRP A 258 0.52 -19.21 2.68
CA TRP A 258 0.54 -20.28 3.67
C TRP A 258 1.95 -20.80 3.95
N GLN A 259 2.80 -20.92 2.94
CA GLN A 259 4.21 -21.31 3.07
C GLN A 259 4.96 -20.39 4.05
N TYR A 260 4.70 -19.08 4.03
CA TYR A 260 5.33 -18.15 4.96
C TYR A 260 4.57 -18.04 6.28
N ALA A 261 3.26 -18.18 6.28
CA ALA A 261 2.48 -18.20 7.51
C ALA A 261 2.94 -19.33 8.45
N GLU A 262 3.21 -20.53 7.93
CA GLU A 262 3.72 -21.69 8.68
C GLU A 262 5.04 -21.39 9.44
N LYS A 263 5.80 -20.42 9.00
CA LYS A 263 7.06 -20.01 9.61
C LYS A 263 6.89 -18.89 10.65
N THR A 264 5.67 -18.50 10.96
CA THR A 264 5.35 -17.46 11.94
C THR A 264 4.66 -18.03 13.17
N VAL A 265 4.75 -17.33 14.29
CA VAL A 265 4.02 -17.69 15.52
C VAL A 265 2.51 -17.55 15.36
N TYR A 266 2.04 -16.91 14.30
CA TYR A 266 0.62 -16.63 14.04
C TYR A 266 -0.08 -17.70 13.20
N TYR A 267 0.62 -18.73 12.74
CA TYR A 267 0.06 -19.73 11.83
C TYR A 267 -1.24 -20.35 12.32
N GLU A 268 -1.24 -20.88 13.55
CA GLU A 268 -2.43 -21.53 14.11
C GLU A 268 -3.57 -20.52 14.35
N GLN A 269 -3.24 -19.30 14.74
CA GLN A 269 -4.24 -18.22 14.89
C GLN A 269 -4.89 -17.89 13.54
N ILE A 270 -4.10 -17.73 12.47
CA ILE A 270 -4.60 -17.42 11.12
C ILE A 270 -5.49 -18.56 10.60
N LYS A 271 -5.08 -19.82 10.78
CA LYS A 271 -5.89 -21.00 10.42
C LYS A 271 -7.20 -21.06 11.18
N ALA A 272 -7.14 -20.84 12.50
CA ALA A 272 -8.33 -20.85 13.34
C ALA A 272 -9.32 -19.73 12.93
N SER A 273 -8.80 -18.53 12.61
CA SER A 273 -9.63 -17.43 12.10
C SER A 273 -10.28 -17.78 10.75
N LYS A 274 -9.53 -18.40 9.81
CA LYS A 274 -10.08 -18.85 8.54
C LYS A 274 -11.19 -19.87 8.73
N ALA A 275 -11.01 -20.83 9.64
CA ALA A 275 -12.02 -21.87 9.92
C ALA A 275 -13.31 -21.32 10.55
N GLN A 276 -13.29 -20.11 11.09
CA GLN A 276 -14.46 -19.42 11.65
C GLN A 276 -15.22 -18.56 10.65
N VAL A 277 -14.68 -18.35 9.44
CA VAL A 277 -15.35 -17.56 8.40
C VAL A 277 -16.60 -18.29 7.93
N THR A 278 -17.75 -17.63 8.07
CA THR A 278 -19.06 -18.14 7.71
C THR A 278 -19.48 -17.69 6.30
N GLU A 279 -20.55 -18.30 5.77
CA GLU A 279 -21.14 -17.83 4.51
C GLU A 279 -21.75 -16.40 4.68
N ASP A 280 -22.23 -16.06 5.90
CA ASP A 280 -22.71 -14.71 6.19
C ASP A 280 -21.57 -13.68 6.11
N ASP A 281 -20.35 -14.01 6.59
CA ASP A 281 -19.18 -13.14 6.46
C ASP A 281 -18.80 -12.91 5.00
N LYS A 282 -18.89 -13.95 4.17
CA LYS A 282 -18.65 -13.86 2.73
C LYS A 282 -19.68 -13.00 2.03
N GLU A 283 -20.95 -13.12 2.41
CA GLU A 283 -22.02 -12.27 1.86
C GLU A 283 -21.86 -10.80 2.29
N VAL A 284 -21.41 -10.55 3.52
CA VAL A 284 -21.04 -9.18 3.97
C VAL A 284 -19.91 -8.60 3.09
N ASP A 285 -18.84 -9.36 2.84
CA ASP A 285 -17.74 -8.91 1.96
C ASP A 285 -18.26 -8.65 0.53
N ALA A 286 -19.12 -9.51 0.00
CA ALA A 286 -19.73 -9.33 -1.33
C ALA A 286 -20.62 -8.09 -1.37
N GLN A 287 -21.39 -7.83 -0.31
CA GLN A 287 -22.21 -6.63 -0.20
C GLN A 287 -21.36 -5.36 -0.10
N GLN A 288 -20.28 -5.38 0.66
CA GLN A 288 -19.32 -4.27 0.73
C GLN A 288 -18.73 -3.94 -0.65
N TYR A 289 -18.40 -4.96 -1.43
CA TYR A 289 -17.92 -4.76 -2.80
C TYR A 289 -19.00 -4.16 -3.73
N ARG A 290 -20.25 -4.62 -3.63
CA ARG A 290 -21.39 -4.00 -4.37
C ARG A 290 -21.61 -2.55 -3.96
N ASN A 291 -21.51 -2.24 -2.66
CA ASN A 291 -21.63 -0.89 -2.14
C ASN A 291 -20.50 0.01 -2.68
N LEU A 292 -19.27 -0.51 -2.80
CA LEU A 292 -18.13 0.21 -3.37
C LEU A 292 -18.38 0.56 -4.85
N LEU A 293 -18.89 -0.38 -5.62
CA LEU A 293 -19.26 -0.12 -7.03
C LEU A 293 -20.35 0.94 -7.14
N ALA A 294 -21.40 0.84 -6.32
CA ALA A 294 -22.50 1.82 -6.29
C ALA A 294 -22.00 3.21 -5.88
N LEU A 295 -21.08 3.28 -4.91
CA LEU A 295 -20.47 4.52 -4.49
C LEU A 295 -19.67 5.16 -5.65
N ALA A 296 -18.82 4.39 -6.34
CA ALA A 296 -18.08 4.88 -7.48
C ALA A 296 -19.01 5.40 -8.60
N GLN A 297 -20.12 4.71 -8.85
CA GLN A 297 -21.15 5.16 -9.81
C GLN A 297 -21.80 6.48 -9.38
N SER A 298 -22.10 6.65 -8.10
CA SER A 298 -22.67 7.90 -7.59
C SER A 298 -21.69 9.08 -7.71
N GLU A 299 -20.42 8.86 -7.42
CA GLU A 299 -19.38 9.90 -7.58
C GLU A 299 -19.19 10.28 -9.05
N ILE A 300 -19.24 9.30 -9.98
CA ILE A 300 -19.21 9.56 -11.43
C ILE A 300 -20.40 10.43 -11.85
N ALA A 301 -21.60 10.10 -11.40
CA ALA A 301 -22.80 10.88 -11.74
C ALA A 301 -22.72 12.34 -11.20
N LEU A 302 -22.14 12.53 -10.02
CA LEU A 302 -21.87 13.87 -9.46
C LEU A 302 -20.84 14.63 -10.30
N ALA A 303 -19.80 13.95 -10.77
CA ALA A 303 -18.75 14.57 -11.59
C ALA A 303 -19.20 14.95 -13.02
N GLU A 304 -20.30 14.38 -13.50
CA GLU A 304 -20.90 14.75 -14.79
C GLU A 304 -21.70 16.08 -14.74
N GLY A 305 -21.89 16.65 -13.54
CA GLY A 305 -22.51 17.95 -13.35
C GLY A 305 -21.61 19.11 -13.84
N ASN A 306 -22.23 20.21 -14.30
CA ASN A 306 -21.53 21.34 -14.92
C ASN A 306 -20.55 22.08 -14.00
N ASP A 307 -20.67 21.94 -12.68
CA ASP A 307 -19.87 22.64 -11.66
C ASP A 307 -18.76 21.77 -11.05
N TYR A 308 -18.54 20.55 -11.56
CA TYR A 308 -17.54 19.65 -11.00
C TYR A 308 -16.12 20.11 -11.35
N GLU A 309 -15.32 20.36 -10.32
CA GLU A 309 -13.93 20.75 -10.44
C GLU A 309 -13.00 19.56 -10.24
N VAL A 310 -12.34 19.12 -11.31
CA VAL A 310 -11.42 17.97 -11.28
C VAL A 310 -10.24 18.26 -10.34
N PRO A 311 -9.91 17.36 -9.39
CA PRO A 311 -8.89 17.61 -8.36
C PRO A 311 -7.45 17.72 -8.87
N LEU A 312 -7.16 17.45 -10.15
CA LEU A 312 -5.80 17.47 -10.72
C LEU A 312 -5.07 18.82 -10.61
N GLN A 313 -5.76 19.91 -10.37
CA GLN A 313 -5.13 21.18 -10.05
C GLN A 313 -4.25 21.15 -8.80
N PHE A 314 -4.47 20.15 -7.90
CA PHE A 314 -3.65 19.90 -6.72
C PHE A 314 -2.42 19.02 -7.02
N SER A 315 -2.28 18.49 -8.24
CA SER A 315 -1.11 17.72 -8.64
C SER A 315 0.18 18.51 -8.38
N LEU A 316 1.16 17.86 -7.78
CA LEU A 316 2.46 18.44 -7.42
C LEU A 316 3.42 18.58 -8.62
N CYS A 317 2.88 18.41 -9.85
CA CYS A 317 3.61 18.71 -11.09
C CYS A 317 3.80 20.20 -11.36
N ARG A 318 3.03 21.08 -10.74
CA ARG A 318 3.14 22.53 -10.94
C ARG A 318 4.42 23.05 -10.28
N GLY A 319 5.50 23.10 -11.05
CA GLY A 319 6.80 23.63 -10.60
C GLY A 319 7.96 23.32 -11.53
N MET A 320 7.76 22.48 -12.54
CA MET A 320 8.72 22.39 -13.64
C MET A 320 8.25 23.36 -14.72
N GLY A 321 8.87 24.56 -14.74
CA GLY A 321 8.65 25.55 -15.79
C GLY A 321 8.80 24.90 -17.16
N MET A 322 7.83 25.20 -18.05
CA MET A 322 8.01 25.00 -19.47
C MET A 322 9.21 25.75 -19.97
#